data_5e24bf467667ccfc0dba41b78e303465
#
_entry.id   5e24bf467667ccfc0dba41b78e303465
#
_cell.length_a   1.000
_cell.length_b   1.000
_cell.length_c   1.000
_cell.angle_alpha   90.00
_cell.angle_beta   90.00
_cell.angle_gamma   90.00
#
_symmetry.space_group_name_H-M   'P 1'
#
loop_
_entity.id
_entity.type
_entity.pdbx_description
1 polymer ?
#
loop_
_entity_poly.entity_id
_entity_poly.type
_entity_poly.pdbx_seq_one_letter_code
_entity_poly.pdbx_strand_id
1 'polypeptide(L)'
;MKPIKEGKVREIYDNGDSLIMVATDRISCFDVILKNIISKKGTVLTQMSKFWFDLTEDIVPNHMISADVKDMPEFFQQPAYDGNSMMCRKLTMLPIECIVRGYITGSGWASYQKNGTVCGIKLPEGLQESDKLPEPIYTPSTKAEIGDHDENISFEQSVDVLEKEFPGKGKEYAEKLRDYTIALYKKCADYALKKGIIIADTKFEFGLDENGNIVLGDEMLTPDSSRFWPAKGYEPGHGQPSFDKQFARDWLKENEGNHDWELPEDVAKKTIDKYLEAYELLTGEKLK
;
A
#
# COMPACT_ATOMS: atom_id res chain seq x y z
N MET A 1 18.99 -0.16 -19.78
CA MET A 1 17.75 0.62 -19.92
C MET A 1 17.71 1.62 -18.77
N LYS A 2 17.14 2.81 -18.94
CA LYS A 2 17.00 3.78 -17.84
C LYS A 2 15.55 3.87 -17.45
N PRO A 3 15.22 4.00 -16.14
CA PRO A 3 13.85 4.21 -15.71
C PRO A 3 13.34 5.59 -16.19
N ILE A 4 12.07 5.66 -16.53
CA ILE A 4 11.37 6.92 -16.85
C ILE A 4 10.92 7.64 -15.57
N LYS A 5 10.82 6.91 -14.46
CA LYS A 5 10.52 7.45 -13.13
C LYS A 5 11.20 6.61 -12.06
N GLU A 6 11.85 7.30 -11.13
CA GLU A 6 12.42 6.72 -9.92
C GLU A 6 11.64 7.23 -8.71
N GLY A 7 10.91 6.34 -8.06
CA GLY A 7 10.26 6.61 -6.78
C GLY A 7 11.17 6.27 -5.59
N LYS A 8 10.66 6.44 -4.38
CA LYS A 8 11.41 6.14 -3.15
C LYS A 8 11.86 4.67 -3.09
N VAL A 9 11.00 3.75 -3.54
CA VAL A 9 11.23 2.30 -3.45
C VAL A 9 10.98 1.56 -4.77
N ARG A 10 10.56 2.25 -5.84
CA ARG A 10 10.26 1.65 -7.16
C ARG A 10 10.88 2.42 -8.29
N GLU A 11 11.17 1.70 -9.33
CA GLU A 11 11.62 2.21 -10.62
C GLU A 11 10.62 1.78 -11.69
N ILE A 12 10.29 2.70 -12.58
CA ILE A 12 9.34 2.47 -13.67
C ILE A 12 10.08 2.64 -14.99
N TYR A 13 9.97 1.65 -15.86
CA TYR A 13 10.58 1.63 -17.18
C TYR A 13 9.50 1.59 -18.25
N ASP A 14 9.70 2.36 -19.31
CA ASP A 14 8.84 2.30 -20.48
C ASP A 14 9.18 1.08 -21.33
N ASN A 15 8.16 0.30 -21.68
CA ASN A 15 8.26 -0.89 -22.51
C ASN A 15 7.31 -0.81 -23.73
N GLY A 16 7.21 0.37 -24.34
CA GLY A 16 6.29 0.58 -25.48
C GLY A 16 4.83 0.60 -25.03
N ASP A 17 4.09 -0.45 -25.29
CA ASP A 17 2.67 -0.54 -24.93
C ASP A 17 2.42 -0.88 -23.46
N SER A 18 3.47 -1.16 -22.71
CA SER A 18 3.42 -1.53 -21.29
C SER A 18 4.46 -0.78 -20.46
N LEU A 19 4.46 -1.01 -19.16
CA LEU A 19 5.48 -0.56 -18.21
C LEU A 19 6.11 -1.77 -17.54
N ILE A 20 7.38 -1.65 -17.16
CA ILE A 20 8.01 -2.57 -16.21
C ILE A 20 8.21 -1.81 -14.90
N MET A 21 7.59 -2.30 -13.84
CA MET A 21 7.76 -1.78 -12.48
C MET A 21 8.72 -2.68 -11.72
N VAL A 22 9.81 -2.11 -11.22
CA VAL A 22 10.79 -2.82 -10.41
C VAL A 22 10.70 -2.32 -8.98
N ALA A 23 10.34 -3.19 -8.06
CA ALA A 23 10.42 -2.90 -6.63
C ALA A 23 11.85 -3.11 -6.16
N THR A 24 12.45 -2.06 -5.59
CA THR A 24 13.83 -2.11 -5.11
C THR A 24 13.90 -2.55 -3.65
N ASP A 25 15.09 -2.90 -3.21
CA ASP A 25 15.37 -3.20 -1.79
C ASP A 25 15.61 -1.94 -0.93
N ARG A 26 15.38 -0.75 -1.48
CA ARG A 26 15.39 0.50 -0.72
C ARG A 26 14.22 0.52 0.27
N ILE A 27 14.45 1.11 1.42
CA ILE A 27 13.41 1.37 2.42
C ILE A 27 13.28 2.88 2.65
N SER A 28 12.05 3.34 2.80
CA SER A 28 11.74 4.74 3.11
C SER A 28 10.92 4.82 4.39
N CYS A 29 11.33 5.70 5.31
CA CYS A 29 10.59 6.05 6.52
C CYS A 29 10.51 7.57 6.64
N PHE A 30 9.34 8.10 7.04
CA PHE A 30 9.13 9.56 7.20
C PHE A 30 9.55 10.35 5.93
N ASP A 31 9.21 9.84 4.76
CA ASP A 31 9.52 10.39 3.44
C ASP A 31 11.01 10.44 3.06
N VAL A 32 11.89 9.92 3.90
CA VAL A 32 13.33 9.80 3.64
C VAL A 32 13.68 8.38 3.23
N ILE A 33 14.49 8.23 2.18
CA ILE A 33 15.10 6.96 1.80
C ILE A 33 16.27 6.71 2.74
N LEU A 34 16.25 5.56 3.44
CA LEU A 34 17.32 5.18 4.36
C LEU A 34 18.56 4.71 3.58
N LYS A 35 19.71 4.75 4.22
CA LYS A 35 20.96 4.25 3.64
C LYS A 35 20.99 2.73 3.48
N ASN A 36 20.17 2.03 4.25
CA ASN A 36 20.09 0.57 4.21
C ASN A 36 19.47 0.04 2.94
N ILE A 37 20.00 -1.08 2.49
CA ILE A 37 19.39 -1.93 1.46
C ILE A 37 18.85 -3.19 2.17
N ILE A 38 17.56 -3.39 2.11
CA ILE A 38 16.87 -4.51 2.77
C ILE A 38 16.68 -5.64 1.76
N SER A 39 17.65 -6.54 1.70
CA SER A 39 17.66 -7.64 0.74
C SER A 39 16.34 -8.42 0.70
N LYS A 40 15.85 -8.74 -0.50
CA LYS A 40 14.58 -9.40 -0.79
C LYS A 40 13.32 -8.56 -0.53
N LYS A 41 13.44 -7.32 -0.04
CA LYS A 41 12.26 -6.47 0.19
C LYS A 41 11.46 -6.26 -1.10
N GLY A 42 12.12 -5.90 -2.18
CA GLY A 42 11.48 -5.70 -3.48
C GLY A 42 10.74 -6.96 -3.97
N THR A 43 11.34 -8.13 -3.77
CA THR A 43 10.71 -9.40 -4.13
C THR A 43 9.45 -9.65 -3.29
N VAL A 44 9.48 -9.42 -1.97
CA VAL A 44 8.28 -9.54 -1.12
C VAL A 44 7.17 -8.64 -1.64
N LEU A 45 7.46 -7.37 -1.93
CA LEU A 45 6.44 -6.41 -2.39
C LEU A 45 5.78 -6.86 -3.71
N THR A 46 6.58 -7.30 -4.66
CA THR A 46 6.08 -7.73 -5.98
C THR A 46 5.28 -9.04 -5.87
N GLN A 47 5.80 -10.05 -5.19
CA GLN A 47 5.14 -11.34 -5.07
C GLN A 47 3.87 -11.27 -4.21
N MET A 48 3.86 -10.43 -3.18
CA MET A 48 2.67 -10.19 -2.38
C MET A 48 1.59 -9.46 -3.18
N SER A 49 1.95 -8.43 -3.94
CA SER A 49 1.00 -7.75 -4.85
C SER A 49 0.41 -8.70 -5.88
N LYS A 50 1.26 -9.54 -6.51
CA LYS A 50 0.81 -10.59 -7.44
C LYS A 50 -0.22 -11.51 -6.79
N PHE A 51 0.07 -12.03 -5.59
CA PHE A 51 -0.83 -12.90 -4.85
C PHE A 51 -2.23 -12.25 -4.65
N TRP A 52 -2.27 -11.00 -4.23
CA TRP A 52 -3.53 -10.29 -4.03
C TRP A 52 -4.25 -9.95 -5.33
N PHE A 53 -3.53 -9.60 -6.38
CA PHE A 53 -4.11 -9.37 -7.70
C PHE A 53 -4.82 -10.61 -8.22
N ASP A 54 -4.17 -11.78 -8.11
CA ASP A 54 -4.76 -13.06 -8.52
C ASP A 54 -6.02 -13.41 -7.67
N LEU A 55 -5.99 -13.12 -6.37
CA LEU A 55 -7.10 -13.40 -5.46
C LEU A 55 -8.34 -12.52 -5.70
N THR A 56 -8.15 -11.32 -6.24
CA THR A 56 -9.19 -10.27 -6.31
C THR A 56 -9.62 -9.88 -7.73
N GLU A 57 -9.20 -10.63 -8.74
CA GLU A 57 -9.55 -10.37 -10.14
C GLU A 57 -11.05 -10.37 -10.43
N ASP A 58 -11.85 -11.04 -9.57
CA ASP A 58 -13.31 -11.09 -9.62
C ASP A 58 -13.99 -9.79 -9.12
N ILE A 59 -13.27 -8.88 -8.46
CA ILE A 59 -13.81 -7.61 -7.95
C ILE A 59 -13.54 -6.49 -8.94
N VAL A 60 -12.30 -6.31 -9.35
CA VAL A 60 -11.86 -5.28 -10.27
C VAL A 60 -10.64 -5.77 -11.06
N PRO A 61 -10.53 -5.47 -12.36
CA PRO A 61 -9.33 -5.77 -13.11
C PRO A 61 -8.13 -5.03 -12.54
N ASN A 62 -6.95 -5.63 -12.62
CA ASN A 62 -5.69 -5.01 -12.22
C ASN A 62 -4.74 -4.81 -13.41
N HIS A 63 -3.69 -4.05 -13.20
CA HIS A 63 -2.77 -3.66 -14.27
C HIS A 63 -1.68 -4.71 -14.56
N MET A 64 -1.54 -5.76 -13.77
CA MET A 64 -0.51 -6.76 -13.98
C MET A 64 -0.76 -7.54 -15.28
N ILE A 65 0.28 -7.60 -16.13
CA ILE A 65 0.33 -8.46 -17.31
C ILE A 65 1.07 -9.75 -16.95
N SER A 66 2.27 -9.62 -16.38
CA SER A 66 3.11 -10.74 -15.93
C SER A 66 4.06 -10.31 -14.81
N ALA A 67 4.39 -11.23 -13.92
CA ALA A 67 5.47 -11.10 -12.96
C ALA A 67 6.63 -12.09 -13.25
N ASP A 68 6.63 -12.77 -14.38
CA ASP A 68 7.72 -13.62 -14.84
C ASP A 68 8.65 -12.79 -15.75
N VAL A 69 9.92 -12.67 -15.39
CA VAL A 69 10.90 -11.91 -16.19
C VAL A 69 11.14 -12.51 -17.58
N LYS A 70 10.77 -13.77 -17.83
CA LYS A 70 10.84 -14.38 -19.16
C LYS A 70 9.89 -13.73 -20.17
N ASP A 71 8.81 -13.12 -19.70
CA ASP A 71 7.86 -12.38 -20.52
C ASP A 71 8.30 -10.94 -20.78
N MET A 72 9.40 -10.50 -20.15
CA MET A 72 9.92 -9.14 -20.22
C MET A 72 11.11 -9.05 -21.19
N PRO A 73 11.52 -7.84 -21.61
CA PRO A 73 12.72 -7.65 -22.40
C PRO A 73 13.97 -8.26 -21.76
N GLU A 74 14.93 -8.69 -22.58
CA GLU A 74 16.18 -9.35 -22.16
C GLU A 74 16.91 -8.60 -21.03
N PHE A 75 16.85 -7.28 -21.03
CA PHE A 75 17.43 -6.45 -19.97
C PHE A 75 16.96 -6.86 -18.56
N PHE A 76 15.70 -7.28 -18.41
CA PHE A 76 15.11 -7.68 -17.12
C PHE A 76 15.28 -9.18 -16.83
N GLN A 77 15.77 -9.98 -17.77
CA GLN A 77 15.98 -11.42 -17.58
C GLN A 77 17.27 -11.75 -16.83
N GLN A 78 17.66 -10.90 -15.90
CA GLN A 78 18.84 -11.03 -15.05
C GLN A 78 18.42 -11.32 -13.61
N PRO A 79 19.23 -12.00 -12.79
CA PRO A 79 18.91 -12.33 -11.41
C PRO A 79 18.51 -11.12 -10.54
N ALA A 80 19.04 -9.93 -10.86
CA ALA A 80 18.73 -8.70 -10.13
C ALA A 80 17.27 -8.23 -10.28
N TYR A 81 16.56 -8.70 -11.30
CA TYR A 81 15.17 -8.32 -11.60
C TYR A 81 14.19 -9.47 -11.38
N ASP A 82 14.68 -10.68 -11.13
CA ASP A 82 13.85 -11.85 -10.94
C ASP A 82 13.08 -11.77 -9.60
N GLY A 83 11.77 -11.93 -9.70
CA GLY A 83 10.85 -11.89 -8.57
C GLY A 83 10.45 -10.50 -8.08
N ASN A 84 11.19 -9.44 -8.39
CA ASN A 84 10.91 -8.07 -7.97
C ASN A 84 10.41 -7.15 -9.10
N SER A 85 10.18 -7.71 -10.29
CA SER A 85 9.72 -6.99 -11.48
C SER A 85 8.31 -7.41 -11.87
N MET A 86 7.53 -6.46 -12.38
CA MET A 86 6.17 -6.69 -12.85
C MET A 86 5.95 -5.91 -14.14
N MET A 87 5.52 -6.60 -15.19
CA MET A 87 5.04 -5.96 -16.43
C MET A 87 3.58 -5.58 -16.25
N CYS A 88 3.26 -4.31 -16.49
CA CYS A 88 1.97 -3.71 -16.20
C CYS A 88 1.41 -2.98 -17.43
N ARG A 89 0.08 -2.94 -17.52
CA ARG A 89 -0.61 -2.05 -18.46
C ARG A 89 -0.35 -0.59 -18.11
N LYS A 90 -0.28 0.27 -19.11
CA LYS A 90 -0.28 1.71 -18.91
C LYS A 90 -1.68 2.17 -18.52
N LEU A 91 -1.76 2.99 -17.49
CA LEU A 91 -3.00 3.57 -17.00
C LEU A 91 -2.88 5.08 -16.89
N THR A 92 -3.98 5.79 -17.10
CA THR A 92 -4.13 7.17 -16.64
C THR A 92 -4.49 7.13 -15.17
N MET A 93 -3.52 7.37 -14.29
CA MET A 93 -3.71 7.26 -12.84
C MET A 93 -4.69 8.32 -12.34
N LEU A 94 -5.63 7.90 -11.50
CA LEU A 94 -6.56 8.79 -10.82
C LEU A 94 -5.86 9.47 -9.63
N PRO A 95 -6.12 10.77 -9.38
CA PRO A 95 -5.37 11.58 -8.42
C PRO A 95 -5.85 11.41 -6.96
N ILE A 96 -6.33 10.22 -6.61
CA ILE A 96 -6.86 9.89 -5.28
C ILE A 96 -6.10 8.69 -4.73
N GLU A 97 -5.59 8.80 -3.52
CA GLU A 97 -5.16 7.66 -2.73
C GLU A 97 -6.37 7.08 -1.99
N CYS A 98 -6.71 5.84 -2.31
CA CYS A 98 -7.90 5.17 -1.80
C CYS A 98 -7.55 4.42 -0.52
N ILE A 99 -7.66 5.09 0.62
CA ILE A 99 -7.37 4.54 1.93
C ILE A 99 -8.65 3.96 2.54
N VAL A 100 -8.56 2.77 3.08
CA VAL A 100 -9.63 2.11 3.83
C VAL A 100 -9.11 1.68 5.19
N ARG A 101 -9.93 1.87 6.22
CA ARG A 101 -9.60 1.55 7.60
C ARG A 101 -10.67 0.64 8.20
N GLY A 102 -10.26 -0.53 8.67
CA GLY A 102 -11.10 -1.43 9.45
C GLY A 102 -10.85 -1.30 10.95
N TYR A 103 -9.74 -0.67 11.32
CA TYR A 103 -9.32 -0.41 12.71
C TYR A 103 -8.85 1.04 12.80
N ILE A 104 -9.03 1.66 13.97
CA ILE A 104 -8.66 3.06 14.19
C ILE A 104 -7.23 3.18 14.73
N THR A 105 -6.30 3.65 13.89
CA THR A 105 -4.88 3.79 14.22
C THR A 105 -4.21 4.87 13.39
N GLY A 106 -2.97 5.21 13.69
CA GLY A 106 -2.17 6.16 12.92
C GLY A 106 -2.85 7.53 12.77
N SER A 107 -2.84 8.08 11.56
CA SER A 107 -3.45 9.39 11.29
C SER A 107 -4.97 9.41 11.49
N GLY A 108 -5.63 8.26 11.31
CA GLY A 108 -7.06 8.10 11.62
C GLY A 108 -7.34 8.24 13.12
N TRP A 109 -6.54 7.61 13.95
CA TRP A 109 -6.61 7.76 15.40
C TRP A 109 -6.36 9.21 15.85
N ALA A 110 -5.32 9.84 15.33
CA ALA A 110 -5.01 11.24 15.62
C ALA A 110 -6.16 12.20 15.23
N SER A 111 -6.79 11.97 14.08
CA SER A 111 -7.97 12.73 13.65
C SER A 111 -9.17 12.52 14.58
N TYR A 112 -9.45 11.27 14.93
CA TYR A 112 -10.55 10.91 15.85
C TYR A 112 -10.36 11.54 17.22
N GLN A 113 -9.16 11.49 17.80
CA GLN A 113 -8.86 12.14 19.09
C GLN A 113 -9.13 13.65 19.08
N LYS A 114 -8.91 14.29 17.93
CA LYS A 114 -9.06 15.75 17.78
C LYS A 114 -10.53 16.19 17.76
N ASN A 115 -11.39 15.46 17.05
CA ASN A 115 -12.76 15.91 16.79
C ASN A 115 -13.81 14.80 16.62
N GLY A 116 -13.46 13.54 16.90
CA GLY A 116 -14.39 12.40 16.78
C GLY A 116 -14.70 11.99 15.34
N THR A 117 -13.95 12.52 14.34
CA THR A 117 -14.17 12.22 12.91
C THR A 117 -12.90 11.80 12.20
N VAL A 118 -13.05 11.09 11.09
CA VAL A 118 -11.98 10.82 10.13
C VAL A 118 -12.52 11.13 8.72
N CYS A 119 -11.86 12.01 7.99
CA CYS A 119 -12.30 12.44 6.66
C CYS A 119 -13.78 12.88 6.61
N GLY A 120 -14.25 13.56 7.66
CA GLY A 120 -15.64 13.99 7.80
C GLY A 120 -16.62 12.90 8.28
N ILE A 121 -16.17 11.65 8.41
CA ILE A 121 -16.99 10.54 8.90
C ILE A 121 -17.01 10.59 10.44
N LYS A 122 -18.19 10.77 11.03
CA LYS A 122 -18.37 10.71 12.49
C LYS A 122 -18.30 9.26 12.95
N LEU A 123 -17.42 8.98 13.89
CA LEU A 123 -17.25 7.67 14.51
C LEU A 123 -17.92 7.59 15.87
N PRO A 124 -18.21 6.36 16.37
CA PRO A 124 -18.74 6.19 17.73
C PRO A 124 -17.84 6.83 18.79
N GLU A 125 -18.46 7.29 19.88
CA GLU A 125 -17.74 7.81 21.04
C GLU A 125 -17.08 6.67 21.83
N GLY A 126 -15.97 6.97 22.50
CA GLY A 126 -15.30 6.03 23.39
C GLY A 126 -14.41 5.00 22.71
N LEU A 127 -14.08 5.16 21.41
CA LEU A 127 -13.10 4.32 20.74
C LEU A 127 -11.72 4.50 21.37
N GLN A 128 -10.99 3.41 21.47
CA GLN A 128 -9.59 3.35 21.88
C GLN A 128 -8.69 3.14 20.68
N GLU A 129 -7.40 3.44 20.80
CA GLU A 129 -6.43 3.14 19.75
C GLU A 129 -6.44 1.65 19.40
N SER A 130 -6.39 1.35 18.11
CA SER A 130 -6.48 0.00 17.56
C SER A 130 -7.84 -0.69 17.68
N ASP A 131 -8.89 0.00 18.13
CA ASP A 131 -10.24 -0.58 18.10
C ASP A 131 -10.64 -0.97 16.67
N LYS A 132 -11.33 -2.11 16.56
CA LYS A 132 -12.02 -2.49 15.34
C LYS A 132 -13.23 -1.57 15.14
N LEU A 133 -13.33 -1.00 13.94
CA LEU A 133 -14.49 -0.19 13.57
C LEU A 133 -15.72 -1.08 13.30
N PRO A 134 -16.95 -0.59 13.58
CA PRO A 134 -18.16 -1.34 13.28
C PRO A 134 -18.26 -1.78 11.81
N GLU A 135 -17.85 -0.88 10.89
CA GLU A 135 -17.70 -1.12 9.46
C GLU A 135 -16.41 -0.49 8.97
N PRO A 136 -15.78 -1.05 7.93
CA PRO A 136 -14.65 -0.39 7.29
C PRO A 136 -15.07 0.96 6.73
N ILE A 137 -14.22 1.97 6.91
CA ILE A 137 -14.46 3.32 6.41
C ILE A 137 -13.50 3.67 5.27
N TYR A 138 -14.03 4.32 4.23
CA TYR A 138 -13.26 4.88 3.14
C TYR A 138 -12.79 6.30 3.48
N THR A 139 -11.48 6.48 3.58
CA THR A 139 -10.84 7.71 4.04
C THR A 139 -9.82 8.19 3.00
N PRO A 140 -10.26 8.74 1.86
CA PRO A 140 -9.37 9.11 0.78
C PRO A 140 -8.41 10.22 1.14
N SER A 141 -7.31 10.30 0.42
CA SER A 141 -6.42 11.47 0.42
C SER A 141 -6.11 11.94 -0.99
N THR A 142 -5.67 13.18 -1.11
CA THR A 142 -5.09 13.67 -2.35
C THR A 142 -3.74 12.99 -2.57
N LYS A 143 -3.33 12.89 -3.82
CA LYS A 143 -1.97 12.51 -4.18
C LYS A 143 -1.17 13.79 -4.38
N ALA A 144 -0.35 14.13 -3.39
CA ALA A 144 0.49 15.32 -3.44
C ALA A 144 1.57 15.24 -4.53
N GLU A 145 1.99 16.38 -5.03
CA GLU A 145 3.20 16.47 -5.85
C GLU A 145 4.45 16.18 -5.02
N ILE A 146 5.56 15.85 -5.68
CA ILE A 146 6.82 15.53 -4.99
C ILE A 146 7.28 16.76 -4.18
N GLY A 147 7.28 16.61 -2.87
CA GLY A 147 7.66 17.66 -1.92
C GLY A 147 6.53 18.19 -1.04
N ASP A 148 5.29 17.89 -1.38
CA ASP A 148 4.11 18.18 -0.56
C ASP A 148 3.63 16.91 0.19
N HIS A 149 2.77 17.11 1.18
CA HIS A 149 2.16 16.03 1.93
C HIS A 149 0.76 15.71 1.40
N ASP A 150 0.44 14.41 1.38
CA ASP A 150 -0.90 13.95 1.07
C ASP A 150 -1.88 14.47 2.12
N GLU A 151 -3.00 15.03 1.67
CA GLU A 151 -4.04 15.57 2.56
C GLU A 151 -5.23 14.63 2.59
N ASN A 152 -5.64 14.24 3.80
CA ASN A 152 -6.90 13.53 4.01
C ASN A 152 -8.08 14.42 3.60
N ILE A 153 -8.96 13.88 2.77
CA ILE A 153 -10.13 14.60 2.24
C ILE A 153 -11.41 13.81 2.50
N SER A 154 -12.54 14.49 2.49
CA SER A 154 -13.85 13.84 2.53
C SER A 154 -14.18 13.16 1.19
N PHE A 155 -15.20 12.31 1.21
CA PHE A 155 -15.73 11.72 -0.03
C PHE A 155 -16.16 12.81 -1.02
N GLU A 156 -16.87 13.84 -0.56
CA GLU A 156 -17.34 14.95 -1.38
C GLU A 156 -16.18 15.72 -2.00
N GLN A 157 -15.12 15.98 -1.23
CA GLN A 157 -13.90 16.60 -1.75
C GLN A 157 -13.21 15.72 -2.80
N SER A 158 -13.25 14.41 -2.66
CA SER A 158 -12.72 13.49 -3.69
C SER A 158 -13.53 13.56 -4.99
N VAL A 159 -14.84 13.76 -4.89
CA VAL A 159 -15.68 14.02 -6.08
C VAL A 159 -15.24 15.30 -6.79
N ASP A 160 -15.00 16.38 -6.05
CA ASP A 160 -14.56 17.66 -6.62
C ASP A 160 -13.20 17.56 -7.32
N VAL A 161 -12.25 16.83 -6.70
CA VAL A 161 -10.92 16.58 -7.29
C VAL A 161 -11.06 15.83 -8.62
N LEU A 162 -11.85 14.76 -8.63
CA LEU A 162 -12.06 13.95 -9.83
C LEU A 162 -12.87 14.68 -10.91
N GLU A 163 -13.86 15.50 -10.52
CA GLU A 163 -14.66 16.32 -11.46
C GLU A 163 -13.81 17.36 -12.18
N LYS A 164 -12.86 17.94 -11.46
CA LYS A 164 -11.93 18.93 -12.04
C LYS A 164 -11.05 18.32 -13.13
N GLU A 165 -10.58 17.08 -12.93
CA GLU A 165 -9.69 16.39 -13.87
C GLU A 165 -10.47 15.64 -14.96
N PHE A 166 -11.64 15.11 -14.62
CA PHE A 166 -12.51 14.33 -15.51
C PHE A 166 -13.95 14.90 -15.50
N PRO A 167 -14.18 16.03 -16.17
CA PRO A 167 -15.49 16.71 -16.15
C PRO A 167 -16.66 15.79 -16.53
N GLY A 168 -17.70 15.79 -15.71
CA GLY A 168 -18.88 14.95 -15.85
C GLY A 168 -18.72 13.51 -15.33
N LYS A 169 -17.55 13.17 -14.77
CA LYS A 169 -17.24 11.82 -14.27
C LYS A 169 -16.88 11.79 -12.78
N GLY A 170 -16.70 12.93 -12.14
CA GLY A 170 -16.18 13.02 -10.78
C GLY A 170 -16.94 12.15 -9.78
N LYS A 171 -18.26 12.26 -9.74
CA LYS A 171 -19.11 11.47 -8.85
C LYS A 171 -19.07 9.97 -9.18
N GLU A 172 -19.20 9.61 -10.46
CA GLU A 172 -19.15 8.21 -10.91
C GLU A 172 -17.84 7.54 -10.49
N TYR A 173 -16.70 8.21 -10.73
CA TYR A 173 -15.41 7.66 -10.38
C TYR A 173 -15.21 7.59 -8.87
N ALA A 174 -15.58 8.64 -8.11
CA ALA A 174 -15.47 8.63 -6.66
C ALA A 174 -16.27 7.48 -6.02
N GLU A 175 -17.50 7.25 -6.47
CA GLU A 175 -18.33 6.14 -5.98
C GLU A 175 -17.71 4.77 -6.31
N LYS A 176 -17.23 4.59 -7.53
CA LYS A 176 -16.54 3.33 -7.93
C LYS A 176 -15.26 3.09 -7.13
N LEU A 177 -14.43 4.13 -6.93
CA LEU A 177 -13.21 4.03 -6.14
C LEU A 177 -13.52 3.59 -4.69
N ARG A 178 -14.52 4.23 -4.07
CA ARG A 178 -14.97 3.85 -2.71
C ARG A 178 -15.44 2.39 -2.68
N ASP A 179 -16.32 2.02 -3.59
CA ASP A 179 -16.98 0.72 -3.58
C ASP A 179 -15.98 -0.41 -3.87
N TYR A 180 -15.08 -0.24 -4.84
CA TYR A 180 -13.99 -1.18 -5.08
C TYR A 180 -13.03 -1.29 -3.89
N THR A 181 -12.64 -0.16 -3.31
CA THR A 181 -11.74 -0.12 -2.16
C THR A 181 -12.31 -0.90 -0.98
N ILE A 182 -13.58 -0.67 -0.64
CA ILE A 182 -14.25 -1.38 0.46
C ILE A 182 -14.41 -2.88 0.14
N ALA A 183 -14.79 -3.24 -1.09
CA ALA A 183 -14.94 -4.63 -1.50
C ALA A 183 -13.61 -5.40 -1.45
N LEU A 184 -12.55 -4.82 -1.98
CA LEU A 184 -11.19 -5.36 -1.92
C LEU A 184 -10.74 -5.58 -0.47
N TYR A 185 -10.91 -4.53 0.37
CA TYR A 185 -10.54 -4.63 1.77
C TYR A 185 -11.29 -5.75 2.49
N LYS A 186 -12.61 -5.81 2.38
CA LYS A 186 -13.42 -6.84 3.07
C LYS A 186 -12.97 -8.25 2.70
N LYS A 187 -12.79 -8.53 1.41
CA LYS A 187 -12.35 -9.84 0.94
C LYS A 187 -10.95 -10.20 1.47
N CYS A 188 -10.02 -9.27 1.34
CA CYS A 188 -8.63 -9.51 1.74
C CYS A 188 -8.46 -9.57 3.26
N ALA A 189 -9.17 -8.73 4.02
CA ALA A 189 -9.13 -8.73 5.48
C ALA A 189 -9.68 -10.04 6.06
N ASP A 190 -10.79 -10.56 5.50
CA ASP A 190 -11.35 -11.86 5.89
C ASP A 190 -10.39 -13.01 5.58
N TYR A 191 -9.72 -12.96 4.44
CA TYR A 191 -8.71 -13.96 4.08
C TYR A 191 -7.51 -13.90 5.03
N ALA A 192 -6.95 -12.71 5.24
CA ALA A 192 -5.78 -12.51 6.10
C ALA A 192 -6.04 -12.90 7.55
N LEU A 193 -7.24 -12.61 8.07
CA LEU A 193 -7.62 -12.97 9.44
C LEU A 193 -7.58 -14.48 9.65
N LYS A 194 -8.03 -15.28 8.68
CA LYS A 194 -7.96 -16.75 8.71
C LYS A 194 -6.51 -17.26 8.67
N LYS A 195 -5.59 -16.44 8.19
CA LYS A 195 -4.13 -16.71 8.18
C LYS A 195 -3.40 -16.14 9.40
N GLY A 196 -4.11 -15.55 10.35
CA GLY A 196 -3.56 -15.01 11.58
C GLY A 196 -3.06 -13.57 11.46
N ILE A 197 -3.47 -12.84 10.42
CA ILE A 197 -3.09 -11.44 10.19
C ILE A 197 -4.34 -10.56 10.17
N ILE A 198 -4.30 -9.49 10.95
CA ILE A 198 -5.25 -8.38 10.87
C ILE A 198 -4.69 -7.34 9.88
N ILE A 199 -5.48 -6.99 8.87
CA ILE A 199 -5.22 -5.82 8.03
C ILE A 199 -5.95 -4.64 8.68
N ALA A 200 -5.21 -3.77 9.35
CA ALA A 200 -5.81 -2.62 10.06
C ALA A 200 -6.28 -1.54 9.08
N ASP A 201 -5.44 -1.19 8.14
CA ASP A 201 -5.71 -0.28 7.05
C ASP A 201 -4.82 -0.57 5.84
N THR A 202 -5.20 -0.03 4.72
CA THR A 202 -4.41 -0.12 3.48
C THR A 202 -4.75 1.03 2.53
N LYS A 203 -3.90 1.23 1.55
CA LYS A 203 -4.04 2.19 0.48
C LYS A 203 -4.04 1.48 -0.88
N PHE A 204 -5.02 1.80 -1.73
CA PHE A 204 -5.07 1.38 -3.12
C PHE A 204 -4.93 2.59 -4.05
N GLU A 205 -4.38 2.35 -5.22
CA GLU A 205 -4.35 3.32 -6.32
C GLU A 205 -5.03 2.73 -7.55
N PHE A 206 -5.78 3.55 -8.25
CA PHE A 206 -6.51 3.15 -9.45
C PHE A 206 -6.18 4.08 -10.60
N GLY A 207 -6.33 3.57 -11.81
CA GLY A 207 -6.21 4.35 -13.03
C GLY A 207 -7.27 3.92 -14.04
N LEU A 208 -7.29 4.62 -15.17
CA LEU A 208 -8.16 4.31 -16.31
C LEU A 208 -7.35 3.62 -17.39
N ASP A 209 -7.92 2.56 -17.97
CA ASP A 209 -7.41 1.97 -19.20
C ASP A 209 -7.77 2.85 -20.42
N GLU A 210 -7.38 2.40 -21.61
CA GLU A 210 -7.65 3.10 -22.89
C GLU A 210 -9.15 3.23 -23.21
N ASN A 211 -10.02 2.45 -22.57
CA ASN A 211 -11.46 2.48 -22.73
C ASN A 211 -12.16 3.27 -21.61
N GLY A 212 -11.41 3.86 -20.68
CA GLY A 212 -11.95 4.59 -19.54
C GLY A 212 -12.47 3.71 -18.41
N ASN A 213 -12.14 2.44 -18.39
CA ASN A 213 -12.49 1.54 -17.29
C ASN A 213 -11.52 1.71 -16.13
N ILE A 214 -12.04 1.65 -14.91
CA ILE A 214 -11.22 1.69 -13.70
C ILE A 214 -10.48 0.37 -13.51
N VAL A 215 -9.18 0.46 -13.28
CA VAL A 215 -8.24 -0.64 -13.10
C VAL A 215 -7.41 -0.40 -11.86
N LEU A 216 -7.23 -1.42 -11.03
CA LEU A 216 -6.35 -1.38 -9.86
C LEU A 216 -4.90 -1.34 -10.33
N GLY A 217 -4.15 -0.36 -9.85
CA GLY A 217 -2.75 -0.14 -10.19
C GLY A 217 -1.83 -0.18 -8.97
N ASP A 218 -0.58 0.22 -9.18
CA ASP A 218 0.48 0.26 -8.17
C ASP A 218 0.67 -1.09 -7.44
N GLU A 219 0.99 -1.07 -6.16
CA GLU A 219 1.09 -2.24 -5.30
C GLU A 219 -0.23 -2.54 -4.59
N MET A 220 -0.38 -3.76 -4.12
CA MET A 220 -1.57 -4.17 -3.39
C MET A 220 -1.21 -4.88 -2.10
N LEU A 221 -1.70 -4.34 -0.96
CA LEU A 221 -1.67 -4.97 0.35
C LEU A 221 -0.29 -5.52 0.73
N THR A 222 0.72 -4.68 0.59
CA THR A 222 2.09 -4.97 1.01
C THR A 222 2.38 -4.36 2.38
N PRO A 223 3.44 -4.77 3.06
CA PRO A 223 3.88 -4.11 4.28
C PRO A 223 4.26 -2.63 4.13
N ASP A 224 4.49 -2.15 2.91
CA ASP A 224 4.75 -0.73 2.62
C ASP A 224 3.47 0.10 2.50
N SER A 225 2.38 -0.48 2.02
CA SER A 225 1.09 0.20 1.80
C SER A 225 0.03 -0.11 2.85
N SER A 226 0.31 -0.99 3.80
CA SER A 226 -0.68 -1.54 4.74
C SER A 226 -0.11 -1.69 6.13
N ARG A 227 -0.99 -1.68 7.15
CA ARG A 227 -0.66 -2.12 8.49
C ARG A 227 -1.16 -3.54 8.71
N PHE A 228 -0.22 -4.46 8.92
CA PHE A 228 -0.47 -5.86 9.21
C PHE A 228 -0.13 -6.15 10.67
N TRP A 229 -1.11 -6.61 11.44
CA TRP A 229 -0.91 -6.99 12.84
C TRP A 229 -1.06 -8.48 13.04
N PRO A 230 -0.31 -9.10 13.95
CA PRO A 230 -0.61 -10.45 14.40
C PRO A 230 -2.02 -10.49 15.02
N ALA A 231 -2.86 -11.43 14.56
CA ALA A 231 -4.17 -11.62 15.17
C ALA A 231 -4.07 -12.18 16.59
N LYS A 232 -3.04 -13.03 16.82
CA LYS A 232 -2.74 -13.56 18.14
C LYS A 232 -2.19 -12.45 19.03
N GLY A 233 -2.83 -12.23 20.18
CA GLY A 233 -2.44 -11.20 21.13
C GLY A 233 -2.89 -9.79 20.77
N TYR A 234 -3.75 -9.64 19.74
CA TYR A 234 -4.39 -8.35 19.46
C TYR A 234 -5.24 -7.90 20.66
N GLU A 235 -5.00 -6.70 21.09
CA GLU A 235 -5.73 -6.05 22.20
C GLU A 235 -5.82 -4.54 21.92
N PRO A 236 -7.02 -3.95 21.87
CA PRO A 236 -7.17 -2.50 21.68
C PRO A 236 -6.71 -1.70 22.91
N GLY A 237 -6.56 -0.39 22.75
CA GLY A 237 -6.14 0.53 23.80
C GLY A 237 -4.68 1.01 23.66
N HIS A 238 -3.95 0.47 22.75
CA HIS A 238 -2.56 0.86 22.46
C HIS A 238 -2.16 0.48 21.02
N GLY A 239 -0.99 0.92 20.57
CA GLY A 239 -0.39 0.49 19.30
C GLY A 239 -0.11 -1.01 19.31
N GLN A 240 -0.21 -1.65 18.14
CA GLN A 240 -0.03 -3.09 17.97
C GLN A 240 1.36 -3.43 17.44
N PRO A 241 1.92 -4.62 17.79
CA PRO A 241 3.01 -5.21 17.02
C PRO A 241 2.62 -5.34 15.55
N SER A 242 3.57 -5.20 14.64
CA SER A 242 3.24 -5.25 13.22
C SER A 242 4.25 -6.06 12.39
N PHE A 243 3.80 -6.51 11.21
CA PHE A 243 4.63 -7.16 10.19
C PHE A 243 5.15 -6.17 9.14
N ASP A 244 4.93 -4.89 9.33
CA ASP A 244 5.37 -3.82 8.44
C ASP A 244 6.61 -3.09 8.98
N LYS A 245 6.93 -1.95 8.39
CA LYS A 245 8.09 -1.14 8.76
C LYS A 245 7.92 -0.30 10.04
N GLN A 246 6.87 -0.55 10.85
CA GLN A 246 6.65 0.19 12.09
C GLN A 246 7.83 0.02 13.07
N PHE A 247 8.41 -1.18 13.12
CA PHE A 247 9.60 -1.44 13.95
C PHE A 247 10.78 -0.54 13.58
N ALA A 248 11.03 -0.34 12.29
CA ALA A 248 12.06 0.60 11.82
C ALA A 248 11.71 2.06 12.16
N ARG A 249 10.43 2.44 12.01
CA ARG A 249 9.96 3.79 12.36
C ARG A 249 10.09 4.06 13.85
N ASP A 250 9.75 3.11 14.71
CA ASP A 250 9.83 3.26 16.16
C ASP A 250 11.29 3.45 16.58
N TRP A 251 12.20 2.63 16.05
CA TRP A 251 13.62 2.78 16.31
C TRP A 251 14.15 4.16 15.87
N LEU A 252 13.76 4.65 14.69
CA LEU A 252 14.17 5.98 14.22
C LEU A 252 13.66 7.10 15.13
N LYS A 253 12.43 7.01 15.63
CA LYS A 253 11.89 7.98 16.59
C LYS A 253 12.61 7.97 17.93
N GLU A 254 12.86 6.77 18.47
CA GLU A 254 13.59 6.60 19.75
C GLU A 254 15.04 7.10 19.67
N ASN A 255 15.62 7.15 18.47
CA ASN A 255 16.99 7.57 18.22
C ASN A 255 17.06 8.89 17.41
N GLU A 256 16.06 9.73 17.50
CA GLU A 256 15.99 11.00 16.78
C GLU A 256 17.24 11.85 17.05
N GLY A 257 17.84 12.37 15.97
CA GLY A 257 19.09 13.13 16.02
C GLY A 257 20.38 12.31 16.09
N ASN A 258 20.27 10.97 16.22
CA ASN A 258 21.45 10.07 16.37
C ASN A 258 21.54 8.97 15.31
N HIS A 259 20.64 8.93 14.31
CA HIS A 259 20.57 7.77 13.39
C HIS A 259 21.12 8.02 11.99
N ASP A 260 21.42 9.25 11.60
CA ASP A 260 21.92 9.60 10.24
C ASP A 260 21.17 8.86 9.08
N TRP A 261 19.88 8.56 9.29
CA TRP A 261 19.02 7.81 8.39
C TRP A 261 19.56 6.40 8.03
N GLU A 262 20.21 5.77 8.98
CA GLU A 262 20.73 4.40 8.87
C GLU A 262 20.27 3.56 10.06
N LEU A 263 19.69 2.39 9.77
CA LEU A 263 19.28 1.42 10.79
C LEU A 263 20.45 0.53 11.18
N PRO A 264 20.57 0.14 12.45
CA PRO A 264 21.44 -0.96 12.83
C PRO A 264 21.11 -2.24 12.06
N GLU A 265 22.10 -3.09 11.86
CA GLU A 265 21.94 -4.33 11.09
C GLU A 265 20.86 -5.25 11.67
N ASP A 266 20.76 -5.35 12.99
CA ASP A 266 19.75 -6.16 13.67
C ASP A 266 18.33 -5.60 13.48
N VAL A 267 18.15 -4.27 13.42
CA VAL A 267 16.87 -3.61 13.15
C VAL A 267 16.47 -3.83 11.68
N ALA A 268 17.40 -3.65 10.76
CA ALA A 268 17.20 -3.93 9.35
C ALA A 268 16.81 -5.40 9.11
N LYS A 269 17.51 -6.33 9.76
CA LYS A 269 17.21 -7.76 9.70
C LYS A 269 15.82 -8.08 10.27
N LYS A 270 15.46 -7.56 11.42
CA LYS A 270 14.12 -7.77 12.00
C LYS A 270 13.01 -7.23 11.08
N THR A 271 13.27 -6.13 10.38
CA THR A 271 12.32 -5.56 9.43
C THR A 271 12.04 -6.52 8.28
N ILE A 272 13.09 -7.07 7.64
CA ILE A 272 12.87 -8.05 6.56
C ILE A 272 12.29 -9.37 7.07
N ASP A 273 12.69 -9.83 8.24
CA ASP A 273 12.12 -11.05 8.84
C ASP A 273 10.59 -10.92 9.02
N LYS A 274 10.09 -9.73 9.40
CA LYS A 274 8.66 -9.45 9.49
C LYS A 274 7.95 -9.45 8.13
N TYR A 275 8.57 -8.91 7.10
CA TYR A 275 8.02 -8.95 5.73
C TYR A 275 7.93 -10.38 5.21
N LEU A 276 8.96 -11.18 5.42
CA LEU A 276 9.00 -12.60 5.02
C LEU A 276 7.98 -13.44 5.80
N GLU A 277 7.82 -13.19 7.10
CA GLU A 277 6.82 -13.85 7.94
C GLU A 277 5.40 -13.56 7.45
N ALA A 278 5.08 -12.29 7.15
CA ALA A 278 3.78 -11.93 6.60
C ALA A 278 3.53 -12.61 5.24
N TYR A 279 4.52 -12.62 4.36
CA TYR A 279 4.42 -13.30 3.07
C TYR A 279 4.12 -14.79 3.23
N GLU A 280 4.88 -15.49 4.06
CA GLU A 280 4.71 -16.93 4.31
C GLU A 280 3.33 -17.25 4.93
N LEU A 281 2.87 -16.43 5.89
CA LEU A 281 1.55 -16.61 6.50
C LEU A 281 0.42 -16.42 5.48
N LEU A 282 0.48 -15.38 4.65
CA LEU A 282 -0.57 -15.05 3.69
C LEU A 282 -0.62 -16.02 2.53
N THR A 283 0.52 -16.36 1.96
CA THR A 283 0.60 -17.21 0.76
C THR A 283 0.68 -18.69 1.07
N GLY A 284 1.16 -19.08 2.25
CA GLY A 284 1.51 -20.44 2.61
C GLY A 284 2.82 -20.94 1.98
N GLU A 285 3.57 -20.08 1.32
CA GLU A 285 4.80 -20.40 0.61
C GLU A 285 5.97 -19.57 1.14
N LYS A 286 7.15 -20.18 1.15
CA LYS A 286 8.39 -19.43 1.40
C LYS A 286 8.80 -18.66 0.15
N LEU A 287 9.26 -17.44 0.36
CA LEU A 287 9.84 -16.66 -0.73
C LEU A 287 11.11 -17.35 -1.25
N LYS A 288 11.15 -17.58 -2.54
CA LYS A 288 12.28 -18.22 -3.24
C LYS A 288 13.48 -17.28 -3.35
#